data_fa3c512ca8b2c3ff610ffa28a538745f
#
_entry.id   fa3c512ca8b2c3ff610ffa28a538745f
#
_cell.length_a   1.000
_cell.length_b   1.000
_cell.length_c   1.000
_cell.angle_alpha   90.00
_cell.angle_beta   90.00
_cell.angle_gamma   90.00
#
_symmetry.space_group_name_H-M   'P 1'
#
loop_
_entity.id
_entity.type
_entity.pdbx_description
1 polymer ?
#
loop_
_entity_poly.entity_id
_entity_poly.type
_entity_poly.pdbx_seq_one_letter_code
_entity_poly.pdbx_strand_id
1 'polypeptide(L)'
;MQDLIAKAKQQAQQAELYQITVTETPVRYENNKLKGIDASSRQINALRIVKDGKLGFATSTGDNLQPLLDMAAATAQFGRDWDLPLPGPAALPQVQLTHPSTVLDTDTLVEMGEKLVRRLAKCHPDLLASADVSARQTTTKLINSQGFAGEYSKSIFSILGGAELTEGKNFLSLYAGYFSGKREDQLEKTIESLVSNYEHGRTNVPVKSGKYTVIFTPQGLGDIINPLLECANGLAVEKGFSPWKDKLGEKLFAEEISLFDDATISFAPASCLFDGEGIPAQRTAIIEKGVINNFILNMVTAKALGLKSTGNGFRSKNGELSSPGNSNVVLEINGTQPLEQLLGSVKQGIIIDSLMGAWAGNPYSGQVNGNIALGFLVEDGRIKGRVKDCMVSVNVFEAFRHQIEGASAEKEWAWNMLAPHLKLSDISISAKG
;
A
#
# COMPACT_ATOMS: atom_id res chain seq x y z
N MET A 1 -28.12 7.36 -11.77
CA MET A 1 -26.86 7.64 -12.46
C MET A 1 -27.05 7.88 -13.96
N GLN A 2 -27.69 6.96 -14.71
CA GLN A 2 -27.88 7.11 -16.17
C GLN A 2 -28.62 8.39 -16.56
N ASP A 3 -29.71 8.75 -15.85
CA ASP A 3 -30.46 9.98 -16.10
C ASP A 3 -29.63 11.24 -15.92
N LEU A 4 -28.70 11.25 -14.93
CA LEU A 4 -27.81 12.39 -14.72
C LEU A 4 -26.82 12.55 -15.88
N ILE A 5 -26.23 11.44 -16.36
CA ILE A 5 -25.36 11.46 -17.54
C ILE A 5 -26.13 11.89 -18.79
N ALA A 6 -27.38 11.41 -18.97
CA ALA A 6 -28.22 11.84 -20.09
C ALA A 6 -28.49 13.34 -20.06
N LYS A 7 -28.80 13.90 -18.89
CA LYS A 7 -28.97 15.37 -18.71
C LYS A 7 -27.65 16.12 -18.93
N ALA A 8 -26.55 15.62 -18.43
CA ALA A 8 -25.24 16.24 -18.61
C ALA A 8 -24.82 16.30 -20.09
N LYS A 9 -25.13 15.28 -20.89
CA LYS A 9 -24.86 15.24 -22.34
C LYS A 9 -25.58 16.32 -23.13
N GLN A 10 -26.68 16.90 -22.60
CA GLN A 10 -27.43 17.99 -23.26
C GLN A 10 -26.72 19.35 -23.15
N GLN A 11 -25.78 19.49 -22.20
CA GLN A 11 -25.13 20.77 -21.91
C GLN A 11 -23.61 20.71 -21.77
N ALA A 12 -23.00 19.55 -21.99
CA ALA A 12 -21.55 19.32 -21.90
C ALA A 12 -21.09 18.33 -22.97
N GLN A 13 -19.87 18.52 -23.46
CA GLN A 13 -19.21 17.63 -24.43
C GLN A 13 -18.92 16.26 -23.86
N GLN A 14 -18.58 16.21 -22.59
CA GLN A 14 -18.27 14.96 -21.87
C GLN A 14 -18.86 15.01 -20.47
N ALA A 15 -19.26 13.85 -19.97
CA ALA A 15 -19.72 13.69 -18.58
C ALA A 15 -19.32 12.31 -18.04
N GLU A 16 -18.94 12.26 -16.77
CA GLU A 16 -18.59 11.05 -16.05
C GLU A 16 -19.08 11.15 -14.61
N LEU A 17 -19.77 10.12 -14.15
CA LEU A 17 -20.23 10.00 -12.79
C LEU A 17 -19.55 8.79 -12.13
N TYR A 18 -18.76 9.05 -11.11
CA TYR A 18 -18.14 8.08 -10.23
C TYR A 18 -18.89 8.04 -8.90
N GLN A 19 -19.17 6.85 -8.40
CA GLN A 19 -19.80 6.64 -7.10
C GLN A 19 -19.04 5.57 -6.34
N ILE A 20 -18.77 5.83 -5.07
CA ILE A 20 -18.22 4.86 -4.15
C ILE A 20 -19.10 4.78 -2.89
N THR A 21 -19.48 3.57 -2.52
CA THR A 21 -20.19 3.28 -1.28
C THR A 21 -19.30 2.41 -0.42
N VAL A 22 -19.06 2.83 0.82
CA VAL A 22 -18.22 2.12 1.79
C VAL A 22 -19.05 1.81 3.02
N THR A 23 -19.15 0.53 3.37
CA THR A 23 -19.72 0.07 4.65
C THR A 23 -18.60 -0.63 5.42
N GLU A 24 -18.43 -0.26 6.68
CA GLU A 24 -17.34 -0.75 7.53
C GLU A 24 -17.81 -0.86 8.98
N THR A 25 -17.34 -1.91 9.65
CA THR A 25 -17.56 -2.11 11.09
C THR A 25 -16.20 -2.34 11.75
N PRO A 26 -15.50 -1.29 12.19
CA PRO A 26 -14.28 -1.40 12.98
C PRO A 26 -14.61 -1.68 14.45
N VAL A 27 -13.89 -2.63 15.03
CA VAL A 27 -13.85 -2.95 16.44
C VAL A 27 -12.46 -2.63 16.97
N ARG A 28 -12.37 -1.72 17.94
CA ARG A 28 -11.10 -1.21 18.46
C ARG A 28 -10.88 -1.59 19.91
N TYR A 29 -9.69 -2.06 20.18
CA TYR A 29 -9.16 -2.29 21.53
C TYR A 29 -7.95 -1.39 21.75
N GLU A 30 -7.91 -0.75 22.91
CA GLU A 30 -6.78 0.07 23.37
C GLU A 30 -6.50 -0.24 24.83
N ASN A 31 -5.23 -0.34 25.20
CA ASN A 31 -4.79 -0.57 26.57
C ASN A 31 -5.52 -1.80 27.19
N ASN A 32 -5.54 -2.91 26.46
CA ASN A 32 -6.14 -4.18 26.85
C ASN A 32 -7.67 -4.17 27.00
N LYS A 33 -8.39 -3.15 26.53
CA LYS A 33 -9.83 -3.00 26.70
C LYS A 33 -10.52 -2.62 25.39
N LEU A 34 -11.76 -3.08 25.23
CA LEU A 34 -12.63 -2.64 24.15
C LEU A 34 -12.83 -1.12 24.26
N LYS A 35 -12.45 -0.39 23.21
CA LYS A 35 -12.59 1.06 23.11
C LYS A 35 -13.90 1.47 22.47
N GLY A 36 -14.27 0.79 21.39
CA GLY A 36 -15.49 1.13 20.66
C GLY A 36 -15.72 0.28 19.43
N ILE A 37 -16.94 0.39 18.93
CA ILE A 37 -17.44 -0.24 17.72
C ILE A 37 -18.15 0.86 16.92
N ASP A 38 -17.61 1.23 15.74
CA ASP A 38 -18.07 2.39 14.97
C ASP A 38 -18.57 1.94 13.59
N ALA A 39 -19.73 1.27 13.52
CA ALA A 39 -20.31 0.89 12.25
C ALA A 39 -20.71 2.13 11.44
N SER A 40 -20.28 2.19 10.19
CA SER A 40 -20.56 3.32 9.31
C SER A 40 -20.89 2.86 7.89
N SER A 41 -21.75 3.64 7.23
CA SER A 41 -22.00 3.55 5.80
C SER A 41 -21.97 4.94 5.20
N ARG A 42 -21.19 5.12 4.14
CA ARG A 42 -21.07 6.41 3.44
C ARG A 42 -21.08 6.20 1.94
N GLN A 43 -21.72 7.11 1.22
CA GLN A 43 -21.70 7.18 -0.23
C GLN A 43 -21.12 8.53 -0.66
N ILE A 44 -20.23 8.50 -1.63
CA ILE A 44 -19.65 9.67 -2.28
C ILE A 44 -19.91 9.56 -3.76
N ASN A 45 -20.36 10.66 -4.34
CA ASN A 45 -20.59 10.83 -5.76
C ASN A 45 -19.69 11.94 -6.27
N ALA A 46 -19.07 11.74 -7.42
CA ALA A 46 -18.23 12.72 -8.09
C ALA A 46 -18.65 12.84 -9.56
N LEU A 47 -19.10 14.01 -9.96
CA LEU A 47 -19.44 14.32 -11.35
C LEU A 47 -18.32 15.16 -11.96
N ARG A 48 -17.78 14.68 -13.07
CA ARG A 48 -16.86 15.40 -13.95
C ARG A 48 -17.58 15.68 -15.27
N ILE A 49 -17.51 16.92 -15.73
CA ILE A 49 -17.99 17.30 -17.05
C ILE A 49 -16.94 18.10 -17.81
N VAL A 50 -17.04 18.11 -19.13
CA VAL A 50 -16.32 19.07 -19.98
C VAL A 50 -17.35 19.92 -20.67
N LYS A 51 -17.36 21.23 -20.38
CA LYS A 51 -18.25 22.22 -20.94
C LYS A 51 -17.45 23.38 -21.52
N ASP A 52 -17.72 23.72 -22.77
CA ASP A 52 -16.99 24.76 -23.52
C ASP A 52 -15.46 24.53 -23.50
N GLY A 53 -15.03 23.25 -23.59
CA GLY A 53 -13.65 22.84 -23.54
C GLY A 53 -13.01 22.88 -22.14
N LYS A 54 -13.76 23.23 -21.09
CA LYS A 54 -13.26 23.39 -19.72
C LYS A 54 -13.77 22.31 -18.79
N LEU A 55 -12.91 21.91 -17.85
CA LEU A 55 -13.20 20.89 -16.85
C LEU A 55 -14.07 21.47 -15.72
N GLY A 56 -15.26 20.90 -15.53
CA GLY A 56 -16.09 21.11 -14.36
C GLY A 56 -16.13 19.87 -13.46
N PHE A 57 -16.16 20.09 -12.16
CA PHE A 57 -16.12 19.01 -11.19
C PHE A 57 -16.92 19.34 -9.93
N ALA A 58 -17.69 18.37 -9.44
CA ALA A 58 -18.44 18.49 -8.19
C ALA A 58 -18.53 17.15 -7.47
N THR A 59 -18.57 17.18 -6.14
CA THR A 59 -18.79 16.00 -5.29
C THR A 59 -19.98 16.22 -4.37
N SER A 60 -20.66 15.11 -4.01
CA SER A 60 -21.70 15.10 -2.97
C SER A 60 -21.63 13.82 -2.15
N THR A 61 -22.26 13.84 -0.99
CA THR A 61 -22.49 12.65 -0.15
C THR A 61 -23.97 12.28 -0.18
N GLY A 62 -24.27 10.98 0.00
CA GLY A 62 -25.66 10.48 0.01
C GLY A 62 -26.25 10.34 -1.40
N ASP A 63 -27.58 10.16 -1.46
CA ASP A 63 -28.28 9.69 -2.67
C ASP A 63 -28.74 10.81 -3.61
N ASN A 64 -28.72 12.07 -3.15
CA ASN A 64 -29.19 13.20 -3.96
C ASN A 64 -28.14 13.64 -4.98
N LEU A 65 -28.31 13.27 -6.24
CA LEU A 65 -27.44 13.61 -7.35
C LEU A 65 -27.84 14.89 -8.11
N GLN A 66 -29.03 15.45 -7.84
CA GLN A 66 -29.59 16.57 -8.63
C GLN A 66 -28.69 17.83 -8.61
N PRO A 67 -28.10 18.25 -7.49
CA PRO A 67 -27.28 19.46 -7.45
C PRO A 67 -25.94 19.33 -8.18
N LEU A 68 -25.45 18.09 -8.39
CA LEU A 68 -24.10 17.86 -8.92
C LEU A 68 -23.89 18.48 -10.30
N LEU A 69 -24.91 18.44 -11.17
CA LEU A 69 -24.76 18.92 -12.52
C LEU A 69 -24.61 20.46 -12.55
N ASP A 70 -25.44 21.17 -11.78
CA ASP A 70 -25.35 22.61 -11.68
C ASP A 70 -24.04 23.08 -11.04
N MET A 71 -23.61 22.38 -9.99
CA MET A 71 -22.32 22.63 -9.33
C MET A 71 -21.14 22.39 -10.27
N ALA A 72 -21.13 21.26 -11.01
CA ALA A 72 -20.08 20.96 -11.98
C ALA A 72 -20.10 21.97 -13.16
N ALA A 73 -21.29 22.41 -13.63
CA ALA A 73 -21.39 23.41 -14.65
C ALA A 73 -20.90 24.80 -14.20
N ALA A 74 -21.16 25.17 -12.95
CA ALA A 74 -20.66 26.42 -12.37
C ALA A 74 -19.12 26.38 -12.22
N THR A 75 -18.52 25.25 -11.77
CA THR A 75 -17.08 25.10 -11.65
C THR A 75 -16.37 25.06 -13.00
N ALA A 76 -17.03 24.59 -14.08
CA ALA A 76 -16.45 24.55 -15.41
C ALA A 76 -16.10 25.96 -15.94
N GLN A 77 -16.83 27.01 -15.52
CA GLN A 77 -16.56 28.39 -15.93
C GLN A 77 -15.12 28.84 -15.54
N PHE A 78 -14.61 28.32 -14.46
CA PHE A 78 -13.25 28.61 -13.91
C PHE A 78 -12.28 27.44 -14.08
N GLY A 79 -12.74 26.35 -14.74
CA GLY A 79 -11.97 25.14 -14.95
C GLY A 79 -10.81 25.34 -15.91
N ARG A 80 -9.81 24.49 -15.79
CA ARG A 80 -8.72 24.40 -16.78
C ARG A 80 -9.23 23.82 -18.08
N ASP A 81 -8.55 24.15 -19.18
CA ASP A 81 -8.80 23.53 -20.46
C ASP A 81 -8.62 22.00 -20.38
N TRP A 82 -9.52 21.29 -21.04
CA TRP A 82 -9.56 19.83 -20.99
C TRP A 82 -9.87 19.24 -22.37
N ASP A 83 -8.89 18.55 -22.93
CA ASP A 83 -8.97 17.92 -24.25
C ASP A 83 -8.77 16.40 -24.19
N LEU A 84 -8.84 15.79 -22.97
CA LEU A 84 -8.67 14.37 -22.77
C LEU A 84 -10.02 13.66 -22.98
N PRO A 85 -10.11 12.69 -23.92
CA PRO A 85 -11.35 11.95 -24.10
C PRO A 85 -11.59 10.99 -22.93
N LEU A 86 -12.87 10.76 -22.58
CA LEU A 86 -13.25 9.71 -21.66
C LEU A 86 -13.09 8.33 -22.32
N PRO A 87 -12.77 7.26 -21.53
CA PRO A 87 -12.69 5.93 -22.08
C PRO A 87 -14.05 5.42 -22.55
N GLY A 88 -14.06 4.67 -23.64
CA GLY A 88 -15.23 3.92 -24.13
C GLY A 88 -15.40 2.58 -23.41
N PRO A 89 -16.38 1.79 -23.84
CA PRO A 89 -16.57 0.42 -23.33
C PRO A 89 -15.29 -0.42 -23.47
N ALA A 90 -14.96 -1.18 -22.45
CA ALA A 90 -13.79 -2.06 -22.44
C ALA A 90 -14.10 -3.38 -21.74
N ALA A 91 -13.42 -4.45 -22.14
CA ALA A 91 -13.46 -5.71 -21.42
C ALA A 91 -12.72 -5.58 -20.09
N LEU A 92 -13.38 -5.96 -19.01
CA LEU A 92 -12.81 -5.92 -17.68
C LEU A 92 -12.17 -7.28 -17.33
N PRO A 93 -11.09 -7.29 -16.54
CA PRO A 93 -10.45 -8.51 -16.11
C PRO A 93 -11.36 -9.30 -15.16
N GLN A 94 -11.18 -10.64 -15.16
CA GLN A 94 -11.87 -11.51 -14.21
C GLN A 94 -11.04 -11.63 -12.92
N VAL A 95 -11.38 -10.83 -11.91
CA VAL A 95 -10.71 -10.79 -10.63
C VAL A 95 -11.72 -11.03 -9.51
N GLN A 96 -11.40 -11.94 -8.61
CA GLN A 96 -12.25 -12.20 -7.44
C GLN A 96 -11.92 -11.15 -6.35
N LEU A 97 -12.90 -10.32 -6.02
CA LEU A 97 -12.74 -9.20 -5.10
C LEU A 97 -13.50 -9.39 -3.77
N THR A 98 -14.39 -10.38 -3.71
CA THR A 98 -15.21 -10.69 -2.55
C THR A 98 -15.11 -12.17 -2.21
N HIS A 99 -15.07 -12.50 -0.92
CA HIS A 99 -15.13 -13.87 -0.43
C HIS A 99 -16.08 -13.95 0.78
N PRO A 100 -16.92 -15.00 0.89
CA PRO A 100 -17.86 -15.12 2.01
C PRO A 100 -17.21 -15.05 3.40
N SER A 101 -15.95 -15.46 3.54
CA SER A 101 -15.24 -15.42 4.81
C SER A 101 -14.94 -14.00 5.33
N THR A 102 -15.16 -12.96 4.54
CA THR A 102 -15.00 -11.56 4.96
C THR A 102 -16.31 -10.90 5.37
N VAL A 103 -17.42 -11.60 5.24
CA VAL A 103 -18.73 -11.16 5.75
C VAL A 103 -18.83 -11.63 7.21
N LEU A 104 -18.56 -10.73 8.14
CA LEU A 104 -18.48 -11.00 9.56
C LEU A 104 -19.49 -10.15 10.31
N ASP A 105 -20.14 -10.75 11.33
CA ASP A 105 -20.93 -10.00 12.28
C ASP A 105 -20.04 -9.30 13.33
N THR A 106 -20.63 -8.40 14.06
CA THR A 106 -19.93 -7.60 15.06
C THR A 106 -19.37 -8.46 16.19
N ASP A 107 -20.10 -9.49 16.61
CA ASP A 107 -19.69 -10.36 17.73
C ASP A 107 -18.42 -11.14 17.37
N THR A 108 -18.34 -11.67 16.15
CA THR A 108 -17.14 -12.33 15.63
C THR A 108 -15.94 -11.37 15.61
N LEU A 109 -16.10 -10.11 15.18
CA LEU A 109 -15.03 -9.11 15.18
C LEU A 109 -14.56 -8.78 16.61
N VAL A 110 -15.50 -8.69 17.55
CA VAL A 110 -15.21 -8.48 18.98
C VAL A 110 -14.40 -9.65 19.54
N GLU A 111 -14.85 -10.89 19.32
CA GLU A 111 -14.13 -12.09 19.78
C GLU A 111 -12.71 -12.18 19.24
N MET A 112 -12.49 -11.80 17.97
CA MET A 112 -11.17 -11.79 17.36
C MET A 112 -10.25 -10.76 18.00
N GLY A 113 -10.73 -9.54 18.21
CA GLY A 113 -9.98 -8.48 18.88
C GLY A 113 -9.65 -8.84 20.33
N GLU A 114 -10.62 -9.39 21.06
CA GLU A 114 -10.42 -9.84 22.42
C GLU A 114 -9.39 -10.97 22.52
N LYS A 115 -9.45 -11.95 21.61
CA LYS A 115 -8.47 -13.05 21.56
C LYS A 115 -7.04 -12.52 21.35
N LEU A 116 -6.85 -11.58 20.41
CA LEU A 116 -5.56 -10.96 20.17
C LEU A 116 -5.03 -10.26 21.43
N VAL A 117 -5.83 -9.35 21.98
CA VAL A 117 -5.43 -8.56 23.17
C VAL A 117 -5.13 -9.45 24.37
N ARG A 118 -5.98 -10.45 24.66
CA ARG A 118 -5.76 -11.40 25.75
C ARG A 118 -4.50 -12.24 25.59
N ARG A 119 -4.14 -12.60 24.36
CA ARG A 119 -2.92 -13.37 24.09
C ARG A 119 -1.67 -12.52 24.34
N LEU A 120 -1.67 -11.25 23.92
CA LEU A 120 -0.55 -10.32 24.15
C LEU A 120 -0.42 -9.94 25.63
N ALA A 121 -1.54 -9.68 26.32
CA ALA A 121 -1.51 -9.35 27.75
C ALA A 121 -0.93 -10.47 28.65
N LYS A 122 -0.88 -11.72 28.15
CA LYS A 122 -0.22 -12.83 28.86
C LYS A 122 1.31 -12.78 28.77
N CYS A 123 1.89 -12.03 27.82
CA CYS A 123 3.33 -11.94 27.64
C CYS A 123 3.99 -11.16 28.80
N HIS A 124 3.35 -10.10 29.28
CA HIS A 124 3.84 -9.29 30.39
C HIS A 124 2.68 -8.54 31.09
N PRO A 125 2.67 -8.40 32.43
CA PRO A 125 1.58 -7.75 33.16
C PRO A 125 1.39 -6.26 32.80
N ASP A 126 2.46 -5.54 32.45
CA ASP A 126 2.42 -4.14 32.08
C ASP A 126 2.33 -3.91 30.57
N LEU A 127 2.18 -4.96 29.76
CA LEU A 127 2.05 -4.82 28.31
C LEU A 127 0.68 -4.28 27.95
N LEU A 128 0.66 -3.18 27.22
CA LEU A 128 -0.54 -2.53 26.71
C LEU A 128 -0.78 -2.97 25.27
N ALA A 129 -1.74 -3.87 25.09
CA ALA A 129 -2.12 -4.38 23.79
C ALA A 129 -3.26 -3.55 23.17
N SER A 130 -3.20 -3.42 21.86
CA SER A 130 -4.24 -2.82 21.02
C SER A 130 -4.62 -3.75 19.87
N ALA A 131 -5.83 -3.63 19.38
CA ALA A 131 -6.30 -4.30 18.18
C ALA A 131 -7.30 -3.42 17.42
N ASP A 132 -7.21 -3.42 16.10
CA ASP A 132 -8.24 -2.91 15.21
C ASP A 132 -8.63 -4.04 14.26
N VAL A 133 -9.87 -4.51 14.38
CA VAL A 133 -10.40 -5.62 13.57
C VAL A 133 -11.60 -5.09 12.82
N SER A 134 -11.58 -5.19 11.49
CA SER A 134 -12.73 -4.70 10.71
C SER A 134 -13.07 -5.57 9.51
N ALA A 135 -14.37 -5.51 9.16
CA ALA A 135 -14.88 -5.98 7.88
C ALA A 135 -15.40 -4.76 7.11
N ARG A 136 -14.84 -4.57 5.89
CA ARG A 136 -15.19 -3.46 5.01
C ARG A 136 -15.72 -4.00 3.70
N GLN A 137 -16.84 -3.44 3.24
CA GLN A 137 -17.36 -3.64 1.90
C GLN A 137 -17.34 -2.30 1.15
N THR A 138 -16.84 -2.33 -0.08
CA THR A 138 -16.78 -1.16 -0.97
C THR A 138 -17.42 -1.51 -2.29
N THR A 139 -18.39 -0.71 -2.74
CA THR A 139 -18.96 -0.80 -4.09
C THR A 139 -18.56 0.44 -4.87
N THR A 140 -17.93 0.24 -6.01
CA THR A 140 -17.49 1.29 -6.94
C THR A 140 -18.29 1.19 -8.22
N LYS A 141 -18.85 2.31 -8.67
CA LYS A 141 -19.58 2.46 -9.95
C LYS A 141 -19.01 3.62 -10.72
N LEU A 142 -18.83 3.44 -12.01
CA LEU A 142 -18.44 4.50 -12.93
C LEU A 142 -19.23 4.35 -14.22
N ILE A 143 -19.84 5.45 -14.64
CA ILE A 143 -20.49 5.56 -15.94
C ILE A 143 -20.10 6.87 -16.61
N ASN A 144 -19.97 6.88 -17.93
CA ASN A 144 -19.63 8.08 -18.66
C ASN A 144 -20.40 8.26 -19.98
N SER A 145 -20.25 9.43 -20.59
CA SER A 145 -20.93 9.80 -21.83
C SER A 145 -20.40 9.10 -23.08
N GLN A 146 -19.24 8.41 -22.99
CA GLN A 146 -18.66 7.62 -24.08
C GLN A 146 -19.08 6.15 -24.03
N GLY A 147 -19.98 5.77 -23.11
CA GLY A 147 -20.56 4.44 -23.02
C GLY A 147 -19.82 3.47 -22.09
N PHE A 148 -18.78 3.89 -21.40
CA PHE A 148 -18.24 3.07 -20.30
C PHE A 148 -19.27 2.99 -19.17
N ALA A 149 -19.51 1.75 -18.69
CA ALA A 149 -20.35 1.48 -17.53
C ALA A 149 -19.75 0.29 -16.79
N GLY A 150 -19.19 0.54 -15.62
CA GLY A 150 -18.55 -0.46 -14.76
C GLY A 150 -19.07 -0.39 -13.33
N GLU A 151 -19.20 -1.56 -12.72
CA GLU A 151 -19.51 -1.71 -11.29
C GLU A 151 -18.76 -2.92 -10.74
N TYR A 152 -18.21 -2.77 -9.54
CA TYR A 152 -17.69 -3.91 -8.78
C TYR A 152 -17.85 -3.67 -7.29
N SER A 153 -17.97 -4.77 -6.54
CA SER A 153 -17.91 -4.76 -5.08
C SER A 153 -16.66 -5.50 -4.61
N LYS A 154 -16.01 -4.97 -3.59
CA LYS A 154 -14.85 -5.53 -2.95
C LYS A 154 -15.10 -5.65 -1.44
N SER A 155 -14.74 -6.78 -0.85
CA SER A 155 -14.76 -6.97 0.60
C SER A 155 -13.33 -7.14 1.13
N ILE A 156 -13.00 -6.48 2.22
CA ILE A 156 -11.71 -6.57 2.90
C ILE A 156 -11.93 -6.87 4.36
N PHE A 157 -11.32 -7.94 4.84
CA PHE A 157 -11.07 -8.18 6.24
C PHE A 157 -9.72 -7.58 6.61
N SER A 158 -9.66 -6.89 7.74
CA SER A 158 -8.41 -6.38 8.29
C SER A 158 -8.28 -6.71 9.76
N ILE A 159 -7.05 -7.03 10.16
CA ILE A 159 -6.64 -7.16 11.55
C ILE A 159 -5.31 -6.46 11.74
N LEU A 160 -5.27 -5.53 12.68
CA LEU A 160 -4.07 -4.82 13.11
C LEU A 160 -3.91 -5.06 14.59
N GLY A 161 -2.76 -5.57 14.99
CA GLY A 161 -2.40 -5.75 16.40
C GLY A 161 -1.21 -4.87 16.75
N GLY A 162 -1.22 -4.35 17.96
CA GLY A 162 -0.10 -3.61 18.52
C GLY A 162 0.13 -3.98 19.98
N ALA A 163 1.35 -3.80 20.45
CA ALA A 163 1.69 -3.96 21.84
C ALA A 163 2.79 -2.98 22.25
N GLU A 164 2.61 -2.33 23.37
CA GLU A 164 3.58 -1.39 23.94
C GLU A 164 3.97 -1.81 25.34
N LEU A 165 5.27 -1.76 25.63
CA LEU A 165 5.80 -2.02 26.96
C LEU A 165 6.82 -0.94 27.33
N THR A 166 6.63 -0.31 28.49
CA THR A 166 7.57 0.67 29.06
C THR A 166 8.15 0.13 30.36
N GLU A 167 9.47 -0.08 30.37
CA GLU A 167 10.22 -0.51 31.53
C GLU A 167 11.35 0.50 31.81
N GLY A 168 11.11 1.43 32.71
CA GLY A 168 12.03 2.53 32.97
C GLY A 168 12.29 3.39 31.73
N LYS A 169 13.50 3.35 31.17
CA LYS A 169 13.87 4.06 29.93
C LYS A 169 13.71 3.18 28.69
N ASN A 170 13.30 1.94 28.84
CA ASN A 170 13.13 1.01 27.74
C ASN A 170 11.68 1.06 27.26
N PHE A 171 11.49 1.48 26.02
CA PHE A 171 10.18 1.47 25.33
C PHE A 171 10.25 0.46 24.19
N LEU A 172 9.34 -0.52 24.20
CA LEU A 172 9.13 -1.49 23.14
C LEU A 172 7.77 -1.23 22.52
N SER A 173 7.73 -1.01 21.22
CA SER A 173 6.49 -0.95 20.44
C SER A 173 6.51 -2.00 19.35
N LEU A 174 5.47 -2.79 19.28
CA LEU A 174 5.28 -3.89 18.34
C LEU A 174 4.04 -3.63 17.51
N TYR A 175 4.10 -4.02 16.26
CA TYR A 175 3.00 -3.88 15.34
C TYR A 175 3.01 -5.02 14.31
N ALA A 176 1.86 -5.59 14.05
CA ALA A 176 1.65 -6.53 12.95
C ALA A 176 0.22 -6.41 12.42
N GLY A 177 0.03 -6.64 11.12
CA GLY A 177 -1.30 -6.53 10.55
C GLY A 177 -1.46 -7.24 9.22
N TYR A 178 -2.73 -7.45 8.87
CA TYR A 178 -3.11 -8.15 7.66
C TYR A 178 -4.38 -7.54 7.05
N PHE A 179 -4.39 -7.48 5.72
CA PHE A 179 -5.49 -6.98 4.91
C PHE A 179 -5.72 -7.94 3.74
N SER A 180 -6.93 -8.45 3.57
CA SER A 180 -7.24 -9.31 2.42
C SER A 180 -8.74 -9.35 2.11
N GLY A 181 -9.05 -9.63 0.85
CA GLY A 181 -10.40 -9.98 0.39
C GLY A 181 -10.82 -11.41 0.73
N LYS A 182 -9.97 -12.20 1.38
CA LYS A 182 -10.25 -13.56 1.84
C LYS A 182 -9.61 -13.74 3.22
N ARG A 183 -10.44 -14.04 4.23
CA ARG A 183 -9.93 -14.37 5.55
C ARG A 183 -9.40 -15.81 5.56
N GLU A 184 -8.19 -15.96 6.02
CA GLU A 184 -7.53 -17.24 6.31
C GLU A 184 -7.13 -17.25 7.79
N ASP A 185 -6.13 -18.03 8.20
CA ASP A 185 -5.65 -18.12 9.59
C ASP A 185 -4.83 -16.89 10.04
N GLN A 186 -5.20 -15.71 9.56
CA GLN A 186 -4.40 -14.50 9.74
C GLN A 186 -4.45 -13.95 11.17
N LEU A 187 -5.52 -14.22 11.91
CA LEU A 187 -5.58 -13.86 13.32
C LEU A 187 -4.46 -14.56 14.11
N GLU A 188 -4.32 -15.88 13.94
CA GLU A 188 -3.28 -16.63 14.65
C GLU A 188 -1.89 -16.20 14.19
N LYS A 189 -1.66 -16.04 12.90
CA LYS A 189 -0.37 -15.56 12.35
C LYS A 189 0.00 -14.17 12.88
N THR A 190 -0.97 -13.24 12.95
CA THR A 190 -0.75 -11.91 13.52
C THR A 190 -0.39 -11.99 15.01
N ILE A 191 -1.09 -12.82 15.77
CA ILE A 191 -0.79 -13.06 17.19
C ILE A 191 0.60 -13.67 17.36
N GLU A 192 0.92 -14.72 16.60
CA GLU A 192 2.22 -15.41 16.65
C GLU A 192 3.37 -14.46 16.29
N SER A 193 3.21 -13.64 15.26
CA SER A 193 4.20 -12.61 14.88
C SER A 193 4.44 -11.63 16.03
N LEU A 194 3.38 -11.09 16.64
CA LEU A 194 3.50 -10.15 17.76
C LEU A 194 4.14 -10.79 18.99
N VAL A 195 3.76 -12.02 19.33
CA VAL A 195 4.35 -12.77 20.45
C VAL A 195 5.84 -13.07 20.18
N SER A 196 6.18 -13.52 18.97
CA SER A 196 7.57 -13.76 18.57
C SER A 196 8.40 -12.48 18.62
N ASN A 197 7.86 -11.37 18.10
CA ASN A 197 8.51 -10.06 18.14
C ASN A 197 8.69 -9.57 19.58
N TYR A 198 7.73 -9.85 20.48
CA TYR A 198 7.88 -9.58 21.91
C TYR A 198 9.03 -10.39 22.51
N GLU A 199 9.04 -11.70 22.32
CA GLU A 199 10.07 -12.58 22.89
C GLU A 199 11.49 -12.21 22.43
N HIS A 200 11.66 -11.88 21.15
CA HIS A 200 12.93 -11.40 20.62
C HIS A 200 13.25 -9.96 21.04
N GLY A 201 12.23 -9.12 21.22
CA GLY A 201 12.35 -7.69 21.49
C GLY A 201 12.53 -7.30 22.96
N ARG A 202 12.24 -8.22 23.90
CA ARG A 202 12.36 -7.95 25.36
C ARG A 202 13.78 -7.74 25.84
N THR A 203 14.78 -8.27 25.13
CA THR A 203 16.20 -8.14 25.48
C THR A 203 16.88 -7.21 24.48
N ASN A 204 17.42 -6.08 24.98
CA ASN A 204 18.23 -5.20 24.15
C ASN A 204 19.67 -5.71 24.05
N VAL A 205 20.25 -5.62 22.87
CA VAL A 205 21.65 -5.98 22.60
C VAL A 205 22.38 -4.78 22.01
N PRO A 206 23.64 -4.53 22.43
CA PRO A 206 24.43 -3.44 21.88
C PRO A 206 24.88 -3.74 20.46
N VAL A 207 24.88 -2.73 19.62
CA VAL A 207 25.40 -2.77 18.25
C VAL A 207 26.39 -1.63 18.07
N LYS A 208 27.48 -1.85 17.37
CA LYS A 208 28.45 -0.80 17.01
C LYS A 208 28.09 -0.19 15.66
N SER A 209 28.44 1.07 15.46
CA SER A 209 28.32 1.68 14.13
C SER A 209 29.23 0.98 13.13
N GLY A 210 28.73 0.72 11.94
CA GLY A 210 29.48 -0.02 10.90
C GLY A 210 28.63 -0.42 9.70
N LYS A 211 29.19 -1.28 8.87
CA LYS A 211 28.51 -1.94 7.75
C LYS A 211 28.05 -3.31 8.18
N TYR A 212 26.80 -3.64 7.85
CA TYR A 212 26.19 -4.91 8.22
C TYR A 212 25.50 -5.57 7.03
N THR A 213 25.41 -6.88 7.07
CA THR A 213 24.38 -7.61 6.34
C THR A 213 23.04 -7.32 7.02
N VAL A 214 22.05 -6.86 6.24
CA VAL A 214 20.71 -6.55 6.74
C VAL A 214 19.68 -7.39 6.01
N ILE A 215 18.77 -7.99 6.77
CA ILE A 215 17.56 -8.61 6.23
C ILE A 215 16.40 -7.68 6.54
N PHE A 216 15.76 -7.15 5.50
CA PHE A 216 14.49 -6.44 5.64
C PHE A 216 13.35 -7.44 5.57
N THR A 217 12.45 -7.41 6.56
CA THR A 217 11.17 -8.13 6.46
C THR A 217 10.28 -7.48 5.38
N PRO A 218 9.23 -8.12 4.90
CA PRO A 218 8.27 -7.49 4.00
C PRO A 218 7.74 -6.16 4.53
N GLN A 219 7.51 -6.03 5.83
CA GLN A 219 7.09 -4.77 6.45
C GLN A 219 8.19 -3.70 6.38
N GLY A 220 9.43 -4.04 6.73
CA GLY A 220 10.58 -3.12 6.64
C GLY A 220 10.93 -2.72 5.21
N LEU A 221 10.61 -3.56 4.22
CA LEU A 221 10.78 -3.22 2.80
C LEU A 221 9.85 -2.11 2.32
N GLY A 222 8.70 -1.90 2.96
CA GLY A 222 7.77 -0.84 2.56
C GLY A 222 8.43 0.53 2.46
N ASP A 223 9.24 0.90 3.46
CA ASP A 223 9.98 2.16 3.47
C ASP A 223 11.11 2.18 2.43
N ILE A 224 11.76 1.03 2.21
CA ILE A 224 12.91 0.89 1.31
C ILE A 224 12.49 0.95 -0.16
N ILE A 225 11.32 0.42 -0.51
CA ILE A 225 10.81 0.40 -1.90
C ILE A 225 10.20 1.74 -2.31
N ASN A 226 9.74 2.55 -1.35
CA ASN A 226 9.05 3.80 -1.65
C ASN A 226 9.78 4.71 -2.66
N PRO A 227 11.11 4.94 -2.60
CA PRO A 227 11.82 5.72 -3.62
C PRO A 227 11.67 5.19 -5.05
N LEU A 228 11.58 3.86 -5.24
CA LEU A 228 11.36 3.26 -6.56
C LEU A 228 9.95 3.58 -7.08
N LEU A 229 8.94 3.49 -6.21
CA LEU A 229 7.55 3.80 -6.55
C LEU A 229 7.35 5.28 -6.85
N GLU A 230 7.98 6.17 -6.08
CA GLU A 230 7.96 7.62 -6.33
C GLU A 230 8.65 7.99 -7.63
N CYS A 231 9.78 7.33 -7.97
CA CYS A 231 10.44 7.53 -9.26
C CYS A 231 9.59 7.03 -10.44
N ALA A 232 8.79 5.98 -10.24
CA ALA A 232 7.87 5.46 -11.25
C ALA A 232 6.57 6.26 -11.37
N ASN A 233 6.26 7.13 -10.42
CA ASN A 233 5.01 7.91 -10.41
C ASN A 233 4.95 8.87 -11.60
N GLY A 234 3.93 8.73 -12.44
CA GLY A 234 3.77 9.50 -13.67
C GLY A 234 3.76 11.02 -13.48
N LEU A 235 3.25 11.50 -12.34
CA LEU A 235 3.26 12.94 -12.04
C LEU A 235 4.68 13.44 -11.75
N ALA A 236 5.50 12.65 -11.05
CA ALA A 236 6.91 12.97 -10.79
C ALA A 236 7.72 12.95 -12.09
N VAL A 237 7.44 12.00 -12.98
CA VAL A 237 8.08 11.89 -14.30
C VAL A 237 7.69 13.07 -15.18
N GLU A 238 6.40 13.41 -15.28
CA GLU A 238 5.89 14.53 -16.08
C GLU A 238 6.50 15.85 -15.63
N LYS A 239 6.57 16.10 -14.32
CA LYS A 239 7.16 17.31 -13.76
C LYS A 239 8.70 17.35 -13.78
N GLY A 240 9.34 16.25 -14.19
CA GLY A 240 10.81 16.18 -14.25
C GLY A 240 11.50 16.03 -12.89
N PHE A 241 10.78 15.62 -11.85
CA PHE A 241 11.34 15.32 -10.54
C PHE A 241 11.99 13.93 -10.50
N SER A 242 11.41 12.98 -11.28
CA SER A 242 11.93 11.62 -11.34
C SER A 242 13.22 11.54 -12.15
N PRO A 243 14.29 10.92 -11.60
CA PRO A 243 15.51 10.62 -12.35
C PRO A 243 15.30 9.56 -13.44
N TRP A 244 14.11 8.95 -13.52
CA TRP A 244 13.77 7.92 -14.51
C TRP A 244 13.10 8.47 -15.77
N LYS A 245 12.87 9.78 -15.88
CA LYS A 245 12.10 10.40 -16.95
C LYS A 245 12.47 9.88 -18.35
N ASP A 246 13.76 9.77 -18.66
CA ASP A 246 14.26 9.35 -19.97
C ASP A 246 14.92 7.97 -19.91
N LYS A 247 14.53 7.10 -18.93
CA LYS A 247 15.20 5.83 -18.64
C LYS A 247 14.37 4.59 -18.98
N LEU A 248 13.25 4.74 -19.69
CA LEU A 248 12.48 3.59 -20.17
C LEU A 248 13.35 2.72 -21.08
N GLY A 249 13.40 1.41 -20.80
CA GLY A 249 14.21 0.44 -21.50
C GLY A 249 15.67 0.34 -21.02
N GLU A 250 16.10 1.19 -20.09
CA GLU A 250 17.46 1.10 -19.53
C GLU A 250 17.52 0.10 -18.35
N LYS A 251 18.59 -0.68 -18.29
CA LYS A 251 18.90 -1.57 -17.16
C LYS A 251 19.61 -0.78 -16.06
N LEU A 252 18.89 -0.43 -15.01
CA LEU A 252 19.40 0.34 -13.88
C LEU A 252 19.67 -0.48 -12.62
N PHE A 253 19.13 -1.70 -12.53
CA PHE A 253 19.16 -2.56 -11.35
C PHE A 253 19.71 -3.95 -11.69
N ALA A 254 19.93 -4.74 -10.66
CA ALA A 254 20.31 -6.15 -10.81
C ALA A 254 19.25 -6.95 -11.56
N GLU A 255 19.66 -7.95 -12.33
CA GLU A 255 18.76 -8.77 -13.17
C GLU A 255 17.78 -9.61 -12.34
N GLU A 256 18.14 -9.86 -11.09
CA GLU A 256 17.33 -10.63 -10.15
C GLU A 256 16.05 -9.90 -9.74
N ILE A 257 15.98 -8.56 -9.93
CA ILE A 257 14.86 -7.74 -9.46
C ILE A 257 13.80 -7.57 -10.52
N SER A 258 12.55 -7.80 -10.12
CA SER A 258 11.37 -7.32 -10.83
C SER A 258 10.38 -6.70 -9.85
N LEU A 259 9.80 -5.57 -10.22
CA LEU A 259 8.82 -4.81 -9.45
C LEU A 259 7.58 -4.56 -10.31
N PHE A 260 6.43 -5.00 -9.83
CA PHE A 260 5.17 -4.87 -10.55
C PHE A 260 4.16 -4.10 -9.71
N ASP A 261 3.26 -3.40 -10.40
CA ASP A 261 1.95 -3.00 -9.87
C ASP A 261 0.90 -3.94 -10.48
N ASP A 262 0.15 -4.66 -9.64
CA ASP A 262 -0.80 -5.67 -10.12
C ASP A 262 -2.16 -5.54 -9.43
N ALA A 263 -3.10 -4.90 -10.11
CA ALA A 263 -4.47 -4.75 -9.64
C ALA A 263 -5.34 -6.01 -9.88
N THR A 264 -4.77 -7.07 -10.48
CA THR A 264 -5.53 -8.27 -10.92
C THR A 264 -5.37 -9.46 -9.99
N ILE A 265 -4.64 -9.35 -8.91
CA ILE A 265 -4.47 -10.43 -7.93
C ILE A 265 -5.79 -10.64 -7.17
N SER A 266 -6.38 -11.84 -7.30
CA SER A 266 -7.63 -12.16 -6.60
C SER A 266 -7.47 -12.04 -5.08
N PHE A 267 -8.45 -11.40 -4.44
CA PHE A 267 -8.53 -11.15 -2.99
C PHE A 267 -7.41 -10.27 -2.41
N ALA A 268 -6.54 -9.68 -3.22
CA ALA A 268 -5.53 -8.77 -2.71
C ALA A 268 -6.14 -7.40 -2.30
N PRO A 269 -5.51 -6.70 -1.33
CA PRO A 269 -6.14 -5.53 -0.68
C PRO A 269 -6.43 -4.37 -1.62
N ALA A 270 -5.61 -4.14 -2.66
CA ALA A 270 -5.80 -3.02 -3.58
C ALA A 270 -6.28 -3.42 -4.99
N SER A 271 -6.72 -4.67 -5.18
CA SER A 271 -7.26 -5.14 -6.47
C SER A 271 -8.58 -4.48 -6.84
N CYS A 272 -8.81 -4.32 -8.14
CA CYS A 272 -10.01 -3.73 -8.70
C CYS A 272 -10.27 -4.29 -10.12
N LEU A 273 -11.41 -3.97 -10.74
CA LEU A 273 -11.70 -4.32 -12.13
C LEU A 273 -11.32 -3.19 -13.09
N PHE A 274 -11.38 -1.96 -12.62
CA PHE A 274 -10.99 -0.74 -13.34
C PHE A 274 -10.58 0.33 -12.32
N ASP A 275 -9.78 1.27 -12.77
CA ASP A 275 -9.33 2.40 -11.95
C ASP A 275 -10.40 3.51 -11.83
N GLY A 276 -10.08 4.59 -11.15
CA GLY A 276 -10.98 5.73 -10.95
C GLY A 276 -11.29 6.54 -12.23
N GLU A 277 -10.72 6.17 -13.36
CA GLU A 277 -10.96 6.76 -14.68
C GLU A 277 -11.72 5.82 -15.62
N GLY A 278 -11.96 4.54 -15.22
CA GLY A 278 -12.61 3.53 -16.04
C GLY A 278 -11.64 2.76 -16.94
N ILE A 279 -10.35 2.87 -16.73
CA ILE A 279 -9.35 2.06 -17.43
C ILE A 279 -9.31 0.68 -16.78
N PRO A 280 -9.40 -0.42 -17.58
CA PRO A 280 -9.32 -1.78 -17.03
C PRO A 280 -8.05 -2.01 -16.22
N ALA A 281 -8.22 -2.68 -15.07
CA ALA A 281 -7.10 -3.08 -14.22
C ALA A 281 -6.18 -4.05 -14.94
N GLN A 282 -4.89 -3.95 -14.70
CA GLN A 282 -3.86 -4.77 -15.31
C GLN A 282 -2.66 -4.99 -14.39
N ARG A 283 -1.77 -5.87 -14.79
CA ARG A 283 -0.43 -6.00 -14.22
C ARG A 283 0.54 -5.16 -15.03
N THR A 284 1.20 -4.21 -14.37
CA THR A 284 2.18 -3.29 -14.97
C THR A 284 3.57 -3.63 -14.43
N ALA A 285 4.49 -4.02 -15.30
CA ALA A 285 5.89 -4.18 -14.93
C ALA A 285 6.53 -2.78 -14.82
N ILE A 286 6.87 -2.35 -13.61
CA ILE A 286 7.62 -1.10 -13.37
C ILE A 286 9.10 -1.36 -13.66
N ILE A 287 9.64 -2.41 -13.05
CA ILE A 287 10.99 -2.91 -13.28
C ILE A 287 10.83 -4.39 -13.63
N GLU A 288 11.47 -4.84 -14.69
CA GLU A 288 11.53 -6.25 -15.05
C GLU A 288 12.96 -6.65 -15.36
N LYS A 289 13.49 -7.60 -14.59
CA LYS A 289 14.90 -8.05 -14.69
C LYS A 289 15.90 -6.89 -14.69
N GLY A 290 15.68 -5.94 -13.79
CA GLY A 290 16.50 -4.75 -13.60
C GLY A 290 16.30 -3.63 -14.63
N VAL A 291 15.42 -3.80 -15.61
CA VAL A 291 15.11 -2.81 -16.66
C VAL A 291 13.89 -1.99 -16.27
N ILE A 292 13.92 -0.68 -16.43
CA ILE A 292 12.76 0.22 -16.29
C ILE A 292 11.83 0.01 -17.48
N ASN A 293 10.64 -0.54 -17.25
CA ASN A 293 9.71 -0.88 -18.33
C ASN A 293 8.54 0.08 -18.45
N ASN A 294 7.97 0.51 -17.33
CA ASN A 294 6.81 1.41 -17.33
C ASN A 294 6.85 2.38 -16.16
N PHE A 295 6.06 3.44 -16.29
CA PHE A 295 5.67 4.32 -15.21
C PHE A 295 4.24 3.98 -14.76
N ILE A 296 3.87 4.45 -13.58
CA ILE A 296 2.52 4.38 -13.01
C ILE A 296 1.75 5.60 -13.49
N LEU A 297 0.83 5.41 -14.45
CA LEU A 297 0.21 6.49 -15.22
C LEU A 297 -1.31 6.48 -15.05
N ASN A 298 -1.89 7.65 -14.81
CA ASN A 298 -3.27 7.96 -15.11
C ASN A 298 -3.40 8.53 -16.54
N MET A 299 -4.60 8.83 -17.00
CA MET A 299 -4.82 9.34 -18.36
C MET A 299 -4.13 10.69 -18.61
N VAL A 300 -4.09 11.56 -17.60
CA VAL A 300 -3.46 12.90 -17.71
C VAL A 300 -1.96 12.78 -17.91
N THR A 301 -1.28 12.07 -17.04
CA THR A 301 0.18 11.90 -17.11
C THR A 301 0.59 11.05 -18.31
N ALA A 302 -0.21 10.06 -18.68
CA ALA A 302 0.01 9.27 -19.89
C ALA A 302 0.01 10.14 -21.15
N LYS A 303 -0.98 11.02 -21.29
CA LYS A 303 -1.05 11.97 -22.42
C LYS A 303 0.14 12.92 -22.42
N ALA A 304 0.46 13.51 -21.28
CA ALA A 304 1.58 14.46 -21.16
C ALA A 304 2.92 13.84 -21.55
N LEU A 305 3.09 12.54 -21.29
CA LEU A 305 4.30 11.79 -21.62
C LEU A 305 4.26 11.09 -22.99
N GLY A 306 3.16 11.19 -23.74
CA GLY A 306 2.97 10.49 -25.01
C GLY A 306 2.89 8.97 -24.87
N LEU A 307 2.43 8.47 -23.70
CA LEU A 307 2.30 7.06 -23.35
C LEU A 307 0.82 6.67 -23.19
N LYS A 308 0.55 5.40 -22.88
CA LYS A 308 -0.78 4.89 -22.54
C LYS A 308 -0.95 4.83 -21.02
N SER A 309 -2.18 5.09 -20.53
CA SER A 309 -2.53 4.87 -19.13
C SER A 309 -2.27 3.42 -18.73
N THR A 310 -1.73 3.23 -17.54
CA THR A 310 -1.47 1.90 -16.96
C THR A 310 -2.61 1.41 -16.06
N GLY A 311 -3.78 2.10 -16.06
CA GLY A 311 -4.90 1.74 -15.21
C GLY A 311 -4.63 2.06 -13.72
N ASN A 312 -3.85 3.09 -13.50
CA ASN A 312 -3.41 3.51 -12.16
C ASN A 312 -3.95 4.91 -11.79
N GLY A 313 -5.04 5.34 -12.40
CA GLY A 313 -5.71 6.60 -12.08
C GLY A 313 -6.64 6.43 -10.89
N PHE A 314 -6.14 6.51 -9.66
CA PHE A 314 -6.97 6.33 -8.47
C PHE A 314 -7.50 7.65 -7.91
N ARG A 315 -8.71 7.61 -7.34
CA ARG A 315 -9.35 8.74 -6.66
C ARG A 315 -9.15 8.64 -5.16
N SER A 316 -9.05 9.79 -4.51
CA SER A 316 -9.03 9.84 -3.04
C SER A 316 -10.34 9.34 -2.44
N LYS A 317 -10.33 9.10 -1.13
CA LYS A 317 -11.53 8.74 -0.36
C LYS A 317 -12.68 9.78 -0.42
N ASN A 318 -12.40 10.98 -0.92
CA ASN A 318 -13.39 12.05 -1.09
C ASN A 318 -13.91 12.15 -2.54
N GLY A 319 -13.51 11.22 -3.43
CA GLY A 319 -13.94 11.19 -4.82
C GLY A 319 -13.31 12.26 -5.71
N GLU A 320 -12.20 12.88 -5.30
CA GLU A 320 -11.46 13.88 -6.06
C GLU A 320 -11.04 13.38 -7.45
N LEU A 321 -10.51 14.27 -8.27
CA LEU A 321 -9.95 13.88 -9.57
C LEU A 321 -8.83 12.87 -9.35
N SER A 322 -8.70 11.93 -10.29
CA SER A 322 -7.71 10.86 -10.23
C SER A 322 -6.27 11.39 -10.26
N SER A 323 -5.41 10.71 -9.55
CA SER A 323 -3.96 10.87 -9.60
C SER A 323 -3.27 9.50 -9.81
N PRO A 324 -2.05 9.47 -10.37
CA PRO A 324 -1.30 8.23 -10.42
C PRO A 324 -1.08 7.64 -9.02
N GLY A 325 -1.35 6.35 -8.87
CA GLY A 325 -1.17 5.64 -7.60
C GLY A 325 -0.94 4.15 -7.80
N ASN A 326 -0.38 3.49 -6.80
CA ASN A 326 -0.14 2.07 -6.85
C ASN A 326 -1.38 1.28 -6.41
N SER A 327 -1.61 0.14 -7.04
CA SER A 327 -2.52 -0.89 -6.57
C SER A 327 -1.80 -1.86 -5.63
N ASN A 328 -1.64 -3.13 -6.02
CA ASN A 328 -0.80 -4.04 -5.24
C ASN A 328 0.61 -4.04 -5.81
N VAL A 329 1.58 -3.73 -4.98
CA VAL A 329 3.00 -3.77 -5.35
C VAL A 329 3.54 -5.18 -5.13
N VAL A 330 4.18 -5.76 -6.13
CA VAL A 330 4.78 -7.10 -6.04
C VAL A 330 6.26 -7.01 -6.32
N LEU A 331 7.07 -7.30 -5.30
CA LEU A 331 8.51 -7.45 -5.44
C LEU A 331 8.85 -8.92 -5.70
N GLU A 332 9.53 -9.18 -6.80
CA GLU A 332 10.07 -10.48 -7.15
C GLU A 332 11.60 -10.42 -7.22
N ILE A 333 12.23 -11.38 -6.57
CA ILE A 333 13.68 -11.56 -6.59
C ILE A 333 13.95 -12.98 -7.09
N ASN A 334 14.80 -13.12 -8.08
CA ASN A 334 15.27 -14.44 -8.55
C ASN A 334 16.36 -14.99 -7.61
N GLY A 335 16.49 -16.31 -7.55
CA GLY A 335 17.49 -16.95 -6.69
C GLY A 335 17.10 -17.00 -5.20
N THR A 336 15.81 -17.22 -4.93
CA THR A 336 15.26 -17.32 -3.58
C THR A 336 15.62 -18.64 -2.90
N GLN A 337 15.62 -18.64 -1.58
CA GLN A 337 15.83 -19.82 -0.72
C GLN A 337 14.85 -19.77 0.47
N PRO A 338 14.58 -20.89 1.16
CA PRO A 338 13.74 -20.88 2.37
C PRO A 338 14.23 -19.84 3.38
N LEU A 339 13.30 -19.15 4.06
CA LEU A 339 13.63 -18.10 5.04
C LEU A 339 14.60 -18.58 6.12
N GLU A 340 14.43 -19.81 6.59
CA GLU A 340 15.34 -20.41 7.58
C GLU A 340 16.78 -20.51 7.06
N GLN A 341 16.97 -20.87 5.78
CA GLN A 341 18.28 -20.92 5.16
C GLN A 341 18.87 -19.53 4.96
N LEU A 342 18.04 -18.55 4.55
CA LEU A 342 18.44 -17.16 4.41
C LEU A 342 18.97 -16.62 5.74
N LEU A 343 18.26 -16.84 6.83
CA LEU A 343 18.66 -16.45 8.19
C LEU A 343 19.92 -17.22 8.63
N GLY A 344 19.95 -18.53 8.42
CA GLY A 344 21.10 -19.39 8.77
C GLY A 344 22.40 -19.00 8.07
N SER A 345 22.33 -18.33 6.91
CA SER A 345 23.50 -17.84 6.18
C SER A 345 24.13 -16.58 6.77
N VAL A 346 23.49 -15.92 7.74
CA VAL A 346 23.97 -14.67 8.34
C VAL A 346 24.91 -14.97 9.49
N LYS A 347 26.20 -14.65 9.33
CA LYS A 347 27.19 -14.74 10.42
C LYS A 347 27.00 -13.62 11.44
N GLN A 348 26.90 -12.40 10.98
CA GLN A 348 26.58 -11.22 11.78
C GLN A 348 25.77 -10.26 10.93
N GLY A 349 24.60 -9.87 11.39
CA GLY A 349 23.67 -9.01 10.63
C GLY A 349 22.55 -8.49 11.50
N ILE A 350 21.65 -7.75 10.87
CA ILE A 350 20.49 -7.16 11.53
C ILE A 350 19.24 -7.47 10.70
N ILE A 351 18.18 -7.98 11.34
CA ILE A 351 16.86 -7.99 10.77
C ILE A 351 16.23 -6.65 11.07
N ILE A 352 15.66 -5.98 10.06
CA ILE A 352 14.90 -4.75 10.22
C ILE A 352 13.44 -5.04 9.84
N ASP A 353 12.57 -4.90 10.84
CA ASP A 353 11.13 -5.11 10.69
C ASP A 353 10.38 -3.80 10.46
N SER A 354 10.79 -2.72 11.12
CA SER A 354 10.17 -1.42 10.92
C SER A 354 11.13 -0.26 11.16
N LEU A 355 10.90 0.81 10.41
CA LEU A 355 11.65 2.05 10.49
C LEU A 355 10.75 3.20 10.97
N MET A 356 11.36 4.20 11.57
CA MET A 356 10.72 5.45 11.93
C MET A 356 11.43 6.61 11.26
N GLY A 357 10.67 7.48 10.59
CA GLY A 357 11.19 8.66 9.91
C GLY A 357 11.85 8.41 8.55
N ALA A 358 11.79 7.20 8.02
CA ALA A 358 12.39 6.82 6.72
C ALA A 358 11.83 7.62 5.53
N TRP A 359 10.59 8.08 5.63
CA TRP A 359 9.87 8.87 4.62
C TRP A 359 10.26 10.36 4.57
N ALA A 360 11.06 10.85 5.51
CA ALA A 360 11.36 12.28 5.65
C ALA A 360 12.42 12.82 4.68
N GLY A 361 12.96 11.98 3.79
CA GLY A 361 13.98 12.34 2.80
C GLY A 361 13.42 12.76 1.44
N ASN A 362 14.34 13.07 0.51
CA ASN A 362 14.02 13.22 -0.90
C ASN A 362 13.97 11.81 -1.56
N PRO A 363 12.80 11.28 -1.93
CA PRO A 363 12.69 9.94 -2.48
C PRO A 363 13.44 9.80 -3.82
N TYR A 364 13.54 10.88 -4.59
CA TYR A 364 14.18 10.85 -5.91
C TYR A 364 15.71 10.71 -5.85
N SER A 365 16.31 10.87 -4.68
CA SER A 365 17.74 10.58 -4.47
C SER A 365 18.02 9.10 -4.22
N GLY A 366 17.00 8.30 -3.98
CA GLY A 366 17.13 6.91 -3.55
C GLY A 366 17.65 6.74 -2.12
N GLN A 367 17.93 7.82 -1.40
CA GLN A 367 18.47 7.76 -0.05
C GLN A 367 17.36 7.59 0.98
N VAL A 368 17.43 6.51 1.75
CA VAL A 368 16.55 6.23 2.89
C VAL A 368 17.38 6.25 4.18
N ASN A 369 16.95 7.08 5.13
CA ASN A 369 17.53 7.15 6.46
C ASN A 369 16.40 7.02 7.48
N GLY A 370 16.47 6.03 8.36
CA GLY A 370 15.42 5.79 9.35
C GLY A 370 15.98 5.28 10.66
N ASN A 371 15.35 5.65 11.76
CA ASN A 371 15.61 4.99 13.04
C ASN A 371 15.00 3.59 12.98
N ILE A 372 15.74 2.58 13.45
CA ILE A 372 15.23 1.22 13.58
C ILE A 372 14.23 1.20 14.74
N ALA A 373 12.95 1.17 14.42
CA ALA A 373 11.88 1.09 15.42
C ALA A 373 11.79 -0.32 15.99
N LEU A 374 11.86 -1.33 15.12
CA LEU A 374 11.98 -2.73 15.49
C LEU A 374 13.01 -3.41 14.58
N GLY A 375 14.01 -4.02 15.19
CA GLY A 375 15.03 -4.81 14.51
C GLY A 375 15.81 -5.66 15.48
N PHE A 376 16.47 -6.70 14.97
CA PHE A 376 17.10 -7.73 15.80
C PHE A 376 18.50 -8.02 15.31
N LEU A 377 19.45 -8.11 16.23
CA LEU A 377 20.81 -8.61 15.95
C LEU A 377 20.74 -10.11 15.67
N VAL A 378 21.37 -10.52 14.59
CA VAL A 378 21.56 -11.94 14.23
C VAL A 378 23.04 -12.27 14.27
N GLU A 379 23.40 -13.35 14.96
CA GLU A 379 24.74 -13.94 14.97
C GLU A 379 24.64 -15.45 14.75
N ASP A 380 25.40 -15.95 13.79
CA ASP A 380 25.41 -17.36 13.38
C ASP A 380 24.00 -17.91 13.13
N GLY A 381 23.19 -17.16 12.38
CA GLY A 381 21.82 -17.49 12.00
C GLY A 381 20.79 -17.42 13.15
N ARG A 382 21.15 -16.90 14.33
CA ARG A 382 20.27 -16.85 15.50
C ARG A 382 20.02 -15.43 15.96
N ILE A 383 18.76 -15.09 16.22
CA ILE A 383 18.39 -13.82 16.83
C ILE A 383 18.92 -13.76 18.27
N LYS A 384 19.64 -12.69 18.60
CA LYS A 384 20.24 -12.45 19.93
C LYS A 384 19.41 -11.50 20.79
N GLY A 385 18.69 -10.58 20.17
CA GLY A 385 17.86 -9.59 20.83
C GLY A 385 17.64 -8.35 19.97
N ARG A 386 16.93 -7.37 20.52
CA ARG A 386 16.56 -6.14 19.85
C ARG A 386 17.72 -5.15 19.77
N VAL A 387 17.95 -4.60 18.60
CA VAL A 387 18.81 -3.43 18.42
C VAL A 387 18.04 -2.17 18.78
N LYS A 388 18.64 -1.28 19.55
CA LYS A 388 18.00 -0.06 20.03
C LYS A 388 18.89 1.15 19.76
N ASP A 389 18.25 2.34 19.61
CA ASP A 389 18.93 3.62 19.37
C ASP A 389 19.90 3.55 18.16
N CYS A 390 19.49 2.82 17.13
CA CYS A 390 20.24 2.64 15.89
C CYS A 390 19.49 3.28 14.72
N MET A 391 20.26 3.80 13.77
CA MET A 391 19.75 4.33 12.50
C MET A 391 20.32 3.51 11.35
N VAL A 392 19.48 3.19 10.38
CA VAL A 392 19.91 2.63 9.09
C VAL A 392 20.00 3.74 8.05
N SER A 393 20.99 3.63 7.18
CA SER A 393 21.18 4.50 6.02
C SER A 393 21.46 3.63 4.79
N VAL A 394 20.60 3.70 3.78
CA VAL A 394 20.70 2.92 2.55
C VAL A 394 20.37 3.79 1.34
N ASN A 395 21.19 3.71 0.30
CA ASN A 395 20.80 4.20 -1.01
C ASN A 395 20.19 3.04 -1.78
N VAL A 396 18.89 3.12 -2.01
CA VAL A 396 18.09 2.03 -2.61
C VAL A 396 18.53 1.72 -4.04
N PHE A 397 18.93 2.73 -4.81
CA PHE A 397 19.38 2.52 -6.18
C PHE A 397 20.67 1.70 -6.22
N GLU A 398 21.64 2.04 -5.35
CA GLU A 398 22.88 1.28 -5.23
C GLU A 398 22.66 -0.11 -4.62
N ALA A 399 21.82 -0.20 -3.57
CA ALA A 399 21.52 -1.45 -2.92
C ALA A 399 20.87 -2.47 -3.88
N PHE A 400 19.91 -2.02 -4.67
CA PHE A 400 19.20 -2.86 -5.65
C PHE A 400 20.02 -3.10 -6.94
N ARG A 401 21.12 -2.38 -7.13
CA ARG A 401 22.06 -2.61 -8.23
C ARG A 401 23.16 -3.61 -7.87
N HIS A 402 23.67 -3.56 -6.62
CA HIS A 402 24.93 -4.22 -6.29
C HIS A 402 24.97 -4.98 -4.96
N GLN A 403 23.98 -4.81 -4.08
CA GLN A 403 24.09 -5.27 -2.69
C GLN A 403 23.11 -6.41 -2.33
N ILE A 404 22.38 -6.96 -3.31
CA ILE A 404 21.48 -8.08 -3.08
C ILE A 404 22.29 -9.35 -2.87
N GLU A 405 22.11 -10.01 -1.72
CA GLU A 405 22.71 -11.31 -1.39
C GLU A 405 21.73 -12.47 -1.41
N GLY A 406 20.44 -12.18 -1.49
CA GLY A 406 19.40 -13.19 -1.57
C GLY A 406 18.05 -12.73 -1.04
N ALA A 407 17.06 -13.58 -1.21
CA ALA A 407 15.72 -13.34 -0.72
C ALA A 407 15.05 -14.65 -0.26
N SER A 408 14.01 -14.56 0.58
CA SER A 408 13.22 -15.72 0.95
C SER A 408 12.34 -16.19 -0.20
N ALA A 409 12.08 -17.50 -0.26
CA ALA A 409 11.09 -18.07 -1.19
C ALA A 409 9.66 -17.70 -0.77
N GLU A 410 9.44 -17.58 0.53
CA GLU A 410 8.20 -17.15 1.13
C GLU A 410 8.00 -15.65 0.88
N LYS A 411 6.81 -15.29 0.38
CA LYS A 411 6.36 -13.89 0.23
C LYS A 411 5.22 -13.64 1.19
N GLU A 412 5.21 -12.46 1.78
CA GLU A 412 4.18 -12.04 2.71
C GLU A 412 3.59 -10.68 2.29
N TRP A 413 2.34 -10.48 2.66
CA TRP A 413 1.69 -9.18 2.49
C TRP A 413 2.07 -8.23 3.62
N ALA A 414 2.60 -7.07 3.24
CA ALA A 414 2.72 -5.89 4.10
C ALA A 414 1.88 -4.78 3.47
N TRP A 415 0.73 -4.49 4.05
CA TRP A 415 -0.28 -3.58 3.47
C TRP A 415 -0.75 -4.06 2.09
N ASN A 416 -0.46 -3.30 1.04
CA ASN A 416 -0.73 -3.64 -0.35
C ASN A 416 0.54 -4.11 -1.10
N MET A 417 1.60 -4.46 -0.39
CA MET A 417 2.83 -4.98 -0.99
C MET A 417 2.99 -6.46 -0.68
N LEU A 418 3.25 -7.27 -1.69
CA LEU A 418 3.65 -8.67 -1.59
C LEU A 418 5.15 -8.77 -1.86
N ALA A 419 5.93 -9.12 -0.84
CA ALA A 419 7.37 -9.14 -0.94
C ALA A 419 8.00 -10.32 -0.17
N PRO A 420 9.20 -10.79 -0.56
CA PRO A 420 10.01 -11.69 0.25
C PRO A 420 10.75 -10.93 1.35
N HIS A 421 11.36 -11.64 2.28
CA HIS A 421 12.46 -11.10 3.08
C HIS A 421 13.67 -10.88 2.16
N LEU A 422 14.28 -9.70 2.23
CA LEU A 422 15.38 -9.32 1.34
C LEU A 422 16.67 -9.10 2.12
N LYS A 423 17.72 -9.85 1.75
CA LYS A 423 19.05 -9.76 2.33
C LYS A 423 19.94 -8.86 1.49
N LEU A 424 20.47 -7.82 2.11
CA LEU A 424 21.38 -6.85 1.51
C LEU A 424 22.70 -6.81 2.28
N SER A 425 23.82 -6.65 1.57
CA SER A 425 25.16 -6.44 2.15
C SER A 425 25.52 -4.96 2.31
N ASP A 426 26.53 -4.70 3.12
CA ASP A 426 27.18 -3.39 3.26
C ASP A 426 26.25 -2.22 3.62
N ILE A 427 25.17 -2.49 4.35
CA ILE A 427 24.22 -1.46 4.80
C ILE A 427 24.78 -0.73 6.01
N SER A 428 24.74 0.60 5.97
CA SER A 428 25.25 1.45 7.06
C SER A 428 24.30 1.46 8.25
N ILE A 429 24.81 1.11 9.40
CA ILE A 429 24.13 1.22 10.69
C ILE A 429 24.92 2.20 11.55
N SER A 430 24.24 3.20 12.10
CA SER A 430 24.78 4.13 13.08
C SER A 430 24.12 3.86 14.42
N ALA A 431 24.91 3.52 15.44
CA ALA A 431 24.43 3.30 16.80
C ALA A 431 24.81 4.50 17.68
N LYS A 432 23.89 4.86 18.57
CA LYS A 432 24.19 5.85 19.60
C LYS A 432 25.13 5.20 20.62
N GLY A 433 26.36 5.73 20.74
CA GLY A 433 27.37 5.24 21.67
C GLY A 433 26.99 5.44 23.14
#